data_796f9bcace5822ebbbf662a43676291c
#
_entry.id   796f9bcace5822ebbbf662a43676291c
#
_cell.length_a   1.000
_cell.length_b   1.000
_cell.length_c   1.000
_cell.angle_alpha   90.00
_cell.angle_beta   90.00
_cell.angle_gamma   90.00
#
_symmetry.space_group_name_H-M   'P 1'
#
loop_
_entity.id
_entity.type
_entity.pdbx_description
1 polymer ?
#
loop_
_entity_poly.entity_id
_entity_poly.type
_entity_poly.pdbx_seq_one_letter_code
_entity_poly.pdbx_strand_id
1 'polypeptide(L)' 'VNSRAVIFEAKYSRRKEDMEKDCDRAIHQIAERKYAEDLEEDYDSVLCYGISFYKKRCLIREWRKSQPQM' A
#
# COMPACT_ATOMS: atom_id res chain seq x y z
N VAL A 1 14.84 -8.41 18.14
CA VAL A 1 15.01 -7.24 17.26
C VAL A 1 13.76 -7.05 16.43
N ASN A 2 13.25 -5.83 16.42
CA ASN A 2 12.09 -5.51 15.61
C ASN A 2 12.54 -5.30 14.17
N SER A 3 11.93 -6.05 13.27
CA SER A 3 12.20 -5.88 11.86
C SER A 3 10.92 -5.45 11.15
N ARG A 4 11.07 -4.65 10.12
CA ARG A 4 9.94 -4.05 9.45
C ARG A 4 10.14 -4.09 7.94
N ALA A 5 9.09 -4.47 7.24
CA ALA A 5 9.08 -4.42 5.78
C ALA A 5 8.12 -3.34 5.32
N VAL A 6 8.41 -2.74 4.19
CA VAL A 6 7.55 -1.70 3.61
C VAL A 6 7.28 -2.06 2.16
N ILE A 7 6.02 -2.00 1.78
CA ILE A 7 5.60 -2.27 0.41
C ILE A 7 4.98 -1.00 -0.16
N PHE A 8 5.42 -0.63 -1.35
CA PHE A 8 4.85 0.49 -2.09
C PHE A 8 4.29 -0.03 -3.39
N GLU A 9 3.08 0.39 -3.71
CA GLU A 9 2.49 0.15 -5.01
C GLU A 9 2.08 1.49 -5.59
N ALA A 10 2.55 1.80 -6.80
CA ALA A 10 2.33 3.10 -7.40
C ALA A 10 1.46 2.99 -8.64
N LYS A 11 0.62 3.98 -8.85
CA LYS A 11 -0.24 4.10 -10.01
C LYS A 11 -0.12 5.52 -10.57
N TYR A 12 -0.18 5.64 -11.89
CA TYR A 12 -0.28 6.94 -12.52
C TYR A 12 -1.73 7.19 -12.86
N SER A 13 -2.26 8.33 -12.43
CA SER A 13 -3.64 8.70 -12.71
C SER A 13 -3.69 9.50 -13.99
N ARG A 14 -4.72 9.24 -14.80
CA ARG A 14 -4.91 9.98 -16.04
C ARG A 14 -5.57 11.32 -15.79
N ARG A 15 -6.30 11.43 -14.69
CA ARG A 15 -6.98 12.66 -14.31
C ARG A 15 -6.81 12.86 -12.82
N LYS A 16 -6.86 14.13 -12.43
CA LYS A 16 -6.70 14.49 -11.03
C LYS A 16 -7.77 13.81 -10.16
N GLU A 17 -8.99 13.76 -10.65
CA GLU A 17 -10.09 13.20 -9.88
C GLU A 17 -10.01 11.68 -9.71
N ASP A 18 -9.13 11.03 -10.45
CA ASP A 18 -8.93 9.59 -10.31
C ASP A 18 -7.89 9.21 -9.26
N MET A 19 -7.22 10.20 -8.68
CA MET A 19 -6.10 9.91 -7.79
C MET A 19 -6.49 9.10 -6.56
N GLU A 20 -7.61 9.42 -5.93
CA GLU A 20 -8.03 8.67 -4.75
C GLU A 20 -8.38 7.24 -5.09
N LYS A 21 -9.12 7.07 -6.19
CA LYS A 21 -9.51 5.76 -6.65
C LYS A 21 -8.30 4.91 -7.02
N ASP A 22 -7.34 5.51 -7.71
CA ASP A 22 -6.14 4.80 -8.12
C ASP A 22 -5.26 4.45 -6.93
N CYS A 23 -5.21 5.32 -5.93
CA CYS A 23 -4.49 5.02 -4.71
C CYS A 23 -5.10 3.82 -3.99
N ASP A 24 -6.43 3.78 -3.92
CA ASP A 24 -7.12 2.64 -3.33
C ASP A 24 -6.88 1.36 -4.12
N ARG A 25 -6.84 1.48 -5.44
CA ARG A 25 -6.55 0.32 -6.29
C ARG A 25 -5.15 -0.21 -6.05
N ALA A 26 -4.21 0.69 -5.79
CA ALA A 26 -2.84 0.27 -5.47
C ALA A 26 -2.82 -0.57 -4.19
N ILE A 27 -3.54 -0.12 -3.18
CA ILE A 27 -3.63 -0.86 -1.93
C ILE A 27 -4.30 -2.21 -2.13
N HIS A 28 -5.38 -2.24 -2.90
CA HIS A 28 -6.06 -3.50 -3.21
C HIS A 28 -5.13 -4.47 -3.93
N GLN A 29 -4.29 -3.97 -4.80
CA GLN A 29 -3.37 -4.81 -5.53
C GLN A 29 -2.34 -5.47 -4.61
N ILE A 30 -1.87 -4.73 -3.60
CA ILE A 30 -0.97 -5.30 -2.60
C ILE A 30 -1.67 -6.45 -1.89
N ALA A 31 -2.93 -6.24 -1.50
CA ALA A 31 -3.69 -7.26 -0.79
C ALA A 31 -3.95 -8.49 -1.65
N GLU A 32 -4.32 -8.28 -2.91
CA GLU A 32 -4.63 -9.38 -3.82
C GLU A 32 -3.41 -10.26 -4.11
N ARG A 33 -2.26 -9.65 -4.24
CA ARG A 33 -1.04 -10.39 -4.57
C ARG A 33 -0.39 -11.02 -3.36
N LYS A 34 -0.93 -10.73 -2.18
CA LYS A 34 -0.48 -11.34 -0.93
C LYS A 34 0.97 -11.06 -0.60
N TYR A 35 1.50 -9.95 -1.08
CA TYR A 35 2.87 -9.59 -0.77
C TYR A 35 3.10 -9.44 0.73
N ALA A 36 2.13 -8.84 1.42
CA ALA A 36 2.27 -8.60 2.86
C ALA A 36 2.30 -9.92 3.62
N GLU A 37 1.51 -10.89 3.18
CA GLU A 37 1.44 -12.19 3.85
C GLU A 37 2.77 -12.92 3.78
N ASP A 38 3.41 -12.86 2.61
CA ASP A 38 4.71 -13.51 2.45
C ASP A 38 5.75 -12.88 3.35
N LEU A 39 5.72 -11.56 3.49
CA LEU A 39 6.70 -10.86 4.30
C LEU A 39 6.44 -11.00 5.80
N GLU A 40 5.20 -11.25 6.18
CA GLU A 40 4.87 -11.41 7.59
C GLU A 40 5.58 -12.59 8.25
N GLU A 41 6.00 -13.55 7.46
CA GLU A 41 6.72 -14.69 7.99
C GLU A 41 8.13 -14.32 8.42
N ASP A 42 8.71 -13.30 7.79
CA ASP A 42 10.09 -12.92 8.02
C ASP A 42 10.25 -11.63 8.82
N TYR A 43 9.19 -10.84 8.90
CA TYR A 43 9.28 -9.51 9.52
C TYR A 43 8.22 -9.34 10.58
N ASP A 44 8.56 -8.57 11.60
CA ASP A 44 7.66 -8.31 12.72
C ASP A 44 6.46 -7.47 12.31
N SER A 45 6.65 -6.58 11.36
CA SER A 45 5.55 -5.77 10.86
C SER A 45 5.74 -5.48 9.39
N VAL A 46 4.63 -5.28 8.70
CA VAL A 46 4.64 -4.93 7.28
C VAL A 46 3.74 -3.71 7.10
N LEU A 47 4.30 -2.66 6.55
CA LEU A 47 3.57 -1.45 6.23
C LEU A 47 3.35 -1.40 4.73
N CYS A 48 2.14 -1.04 4.33
CA CYS A 48 1.79 -1.00 2.92
C CYS A 48 1.32 0.40 2.55
N TYR A 49 1.78 0.88 1.42
CA TYR A 49 1.41 2.21 0.94
C TYR A 49 0.94 2.12 -0.50
N GLY A 50 -0.22 2.70 -0.75
CA GLY A 50 -0.67 2.95 -2.10
C GLY A 50 -0.34 4.38 -2.46
N ILE A 51 0.15 4.58 -3.66
CA ILE A 51 0.56 5.90 -4.11
C ILE A 51 -0.02 6.13 -5.48
N SER A 52 -0.62 7.29 -5.68
CA SER A 52 -1.04 7.69 -7.02
C SER A 52 -0.37 8.99 -7.39
N PHE A 53 -0.03 9.11 -8.67
CA PHE A 53 0.63 10.29 -9.21
C PHE A 53 -0.21 10.89 -10.30
N TYR A 54 -0.28 12.21 -10.31
CA TYR A 54 -0.87 12.95 -11.42
C TYR A 54 -0.05 14.20 -11.62
N LYS A 55 0.68 14.26 -12.74
CA LYS A 55 1.59 15.36 -13.03
C LYS A 55 2.55 15.56 -11.87
N LYS A 56 2.51 16.71 -11.20
CA LYS A 56 3.41 17.01 -10.08
C LYS A 56 2.78 16.72 -8.74
N ARG A 57 1.63 16.02 -8.72
CA ARG A 57 0.91 15.72 -7.49
C ARG A 57 1.09 14.27 -7.12
N CYS A 58 1.01 14.01 -5.84
CA CYS A 58 1.17 12.66 -5.31
C CYS A 58 0.20 12.50 -4.15
N LEU A 59 -0.49 11.37 -4.12
CA LEU A 59 -1.37 11.02 -3.02
C LEU A 59 -0.87 9.71 -2.45
N ILE A 60 -0.70 9.64 -1.14
CA ILE A 60 -0.18 8.46 -0.47
C ILE A 60 -1.16 8.05 0.63
N ARG A 61 -1.47 6.76 0.66
CA ARG A 61 -2.27 6.22 1.75
C ARG A 61 -1.57 5.01 2.33
N GLU A 62 -1.60 4.95 3.65
CA GLU A 62 -1.06 3.84 4.38
C GLU A 62 -2.15 2.82 4.64
N TRP A 63 -1.80 1.55 4.48
CA TRP A 63 -2.67 0.46 4.89
C TRP A 63 -1.82 -0.52 5.67
N ARG A 64 -2.29 -0.86 6.86
CA ARG A 64 -1.63 -1.88 7.66
C ARG A 64 -2.48 -3.11 7.64
N LYS A 65 -1.84 -4.22 7.35
CA LYS A 65 -2.52 -5.48 7.55
C LYS A 65 -2.59 -5.67 9.05
N SER A 66 -3.73 -5.33 9.61
CA SER A 66 -3.86 -5.31 11.05
C SER A 66 -4.04 -6.70 11.61
N GLN A 67 -3.49 -6.90 12.78
CA GLN A 67 -3.80 -8.06 13.56
C GLN A 67 -5.21 -7.88 14.12
N PRO A 68 -5.97 -8.95 14.24
CA PRO A 68 -7.28 -8.83 14.86
C PRO A 68 -7.12 -8.27 16.26
N GLN A 69 -7.94 -7.29 16.56
CA GLN A 69 -7.93 -6.71 17.87
C GLN A 69 -8.94 -7.45 18.71
N MET A 70 -8.51 -7.84 19.85
CA MET A 70 -9.37 -8.60 20.74
C MET A 70 -9.80 -7.76 21.91
#